data_b96463952e69b1d17fa60baef3707e6b
#
_entry.id   b96463952e69b1d17fa60baef3707e6b
#
_cell.length_a   1.000
_cell.length_b   1.000
_cell.length_c   1.000
_cell.angle_alpha   90.00
_cell.angle_beta   90.00
_cell.angle_gamma   90.00
#
_symmetry.space_group_name_H-M   'P 1'
#
loop_
_entity.id
_entity.type
_entity.pdbx_description
1 polymer ?
#
loop_
_entity_poly.entity_id
_entity_poly.type
_entity_poly.pdbx_seq_one_letter_code
_entity_poly.pdbx_strand_id
1 'polypeptide(L)'
;MPYNTNVGRTDAAALIPEEYSHDIVTHLPDASAALALFRQVPMSRAQLRIPAESALAVAYWVSGDTGLKQTSKSAWSNLYLNAEELAVIVPVPENVLDDVDFDIWALIRPQLVEAIGHALDAAIFFGTNIPASWPQAIVPAATAAANTTAEGSTAATGGILNDISLAMGTVEADGFDCNGMIAARTLKGKLRNARSTTGEQLGAEDSGSGANAAPDAVYSMPVRYPMRGLWPTGTGAAEAIVGDFTQGLIGVRQDLTFKILDQAVITDGSGAVQFNLAQQDMVAVRVTARFAFQVPNPLTYDQPVAASRYPFGVLHLP
;
A
#
# COMPACT_ATOMS: atom_id res chain seq x y z
N MET A 1 -36.40 4.36 59.42
CA MET A 1 -36.44 4.75 58.00
C MET A 1 -35.63 6.00 57.85
N PRO A 2 -34.69 6.04 56.98
CA PRO A 2 -33.95 7.29 56.73
C PRO A 2 -34.85 8.32 56.10
N TYR A 3 -34.84 9.53 56.69
CA TYR A 3 -35.55 10.70 56.14
C TYR A 3 -34.63 11.45 55.16
N ASN A 4 -35.20 12.14 54.19
CA ASN A 4 -34.48 12.94 53.19
C ASN A 4 -33.65 12.16 52.19
N THR A 5 -34.04 10.93 51.88
CA THR A 5 -33.48 10.17 50.73
C THR A 5 -34.44 10.21 49.56
N ASN A 6 -33.93 10.49 48.39
CA ASN A 6 -34.69 10.43 47.12
C ASN A 6 -34.24 9.18 46.35
N VAL A 7 -35.08 8.74 45.45
CA VAL A 7 -34.72 7.66 44.49
C VAL A 7 -33.81 8.30 43.45
N GLY A 8 -32.53 7.95 43.48
CA GLY A 8 -31.54 8.44 42.54
C GLY A 8 -31.57 7.66 41.20
N ARG A 9 -30.85 8.16 40.21
CA ARG A 9 -30.68 7.48 38.92
C ARG A 9 -30.07 6.07 39.07
N THR A 10 -29.22 5.88 40.10
CA THR A 10 -28.60 4.59 40.41
C THR A 10 -29.61 3.57 40.92
N ASP A 11 -30.62 4.02 41.67
CA ASP A 11 -31.66 3.16 42.26
C ASP A 11 -32.72 2.77 41.21
N ALA A 12 -32.91 3.62 40.17
CA ALA A 12 -33.86 3.41 39.10
C ALA A 12 -33.18 2.95 37.78
N ALA A 13 -31.89 2.60 37.81
CA ALA A 13 -31.12 2.26 36.61
C ALA A 13 -31.74 1.13 35.79
N ALA A 14 -32.34 0.13 36.46
CA ALA A 14 -33.01 -1.00 35.78
C ALA A 14 -34.37 -0.61 35.11
N LEU A 15 -34.92 0.55 35.46
CA LEU A 15 -36.21 1.04 34.91
C LEU A 15 -36.03 2.12 33.85
N ILE A 16 -34.82 2.63 33.67
CA ILE A 16 -34.51 3.63 32.64
C ILE A 16 -34.22 2.87 31.35
N PRO A 17 -35.08 2.97 30.31
CA PRO A 17 -34.82 2.33 29.05
C PRO A 17 -33.58 2.97 28.40
N GLU A 18 -32.66 2.12 27.94
CA GLU A 18 -31.55 2.56 27.10
C GLU A 18 -32.06 2.69 25.68
N GLU A 19 -31.82 3.82 25.05
CA GLU A 19 -32.09 4.02 23.65
C GLU A 19 -30.89 3.51 22.85
N TYR A 20 -31.09 2.47 22.05
CA TYR A 20 -30.07 1.98 21.14
C TYR A 20 -30.12 2.79 19.85
N SER A 21 -28.97 3.33 19.46
CA SER A 21 -28.81 3.94 18.14
C SER A 21 -28.83 2.82 17.09
N HIS A 22 -29.69 2.95 16.06
CA HIS A 22 -29.68 2.11 14.89
C HIS A 22 -28.52 2.46 13.93
N ASP A 23 -27.80 3.56 14.20
CA ASP A 23 -26.63 3.94 13.41
C ASP A 23 -25.38 3.27 13.96
N ILE A 24 -24.80 2.38 13.14
CA ILE A 24 -23.52 1.73 13.44
C ILE A 24 -22.39 2.65 12.96
N VAL A 25 -21.53 3.05 13.89
CA VAL A 25 -20.31 3.79 13.56
C VAL A 25 -19.31 2.84 12.93
N THR A 26 -19.25 2.83 11.60
CA THR A 26 -18.26 2.06 10.84
C THR A 26 -17.09 2.95 10.45
N HIS A 27 -15.89 2.36 10.33
CA HIS A 27 -14.78 3.05 9.69
C HIS A 27 -14.99 3.04 8.17
N LEU A 28 -14.54 4.11 7.51
CA LEU A 28 -14.63 4.20 6.06
C LEU A 28 -13.68 3.17 5.41
N PRO A 29 -14.19 2.29 4.53
CA PRO A 29 -13.33 1.37 3.80
C PRO A 29 -12.42 2.15 2.85
N ASP A 30 -11.13 1.90 2.92
CA ASP A 30 -10.14 2.46 2.02
C ASP A 30 -9.85 1.46 0.88
N ALA A 31 -9.73 1.95 -0.34
CA ALA A 31 -9.28 1.13 -1.47
C ALA A 31 -7.77 0.91 -1.41
N SER A 32 -7.28 -0.21 -1.96
CA SER A 32 -5.85 -0.49 -2.11
C SER A 32 -5.14 0.60 -2.91
N ALA A 33 -4.08 1.17 -2.35
CA ALA A 33 -3.24 2.17 -3.01
C ALA A 33 -2.46 1.56 -4.19
N ALA A 34 -2.01 0.33 -4.06
CA ALA A 34 -1.30 -0.38 -5.12
C ALA A 34 -2.19 -0.60 -6.35
N LEU A 35 -3.43 -1.08 -6.17
CA LEU A 35 -4.38 -1.24 -7.27
C LEU A 35 -4.74 0.07 -7.97
N ALA A 36 -4.72 1.19 -7.22
CA ALA A 36 -5.06 2.50 -7.77
C ALA A 36 -3.92 3.17 -8.55
N LEU A 37 -2.65 2.86 -8.21
CA LEU A 37 -1.48 3.54 -8.76
C LEU A 37 -0.75 2.72 -9.80
N PHE A 38 -0.68 1.41 -9.63
CA PHE A 38 0.07 0.55 -10.53
C PHE A 38 -0.75 0.12 -11.74
N ARG A 39 -0.05 -0.18 -12.82
CA ARG A 39 -0.66 -0.69 -14.04
C ARG A 39 -1.18 -2.10 -13.81
N GLN A 40 -2.47 -2.30 -14.01
CA GLN A 40 -3.10 -3.61 -13.92
C GLN A 40 -2.97 -4.37 -15.25
N VAL A 41 -2.58 -5.64 -15.15
CA VAL A 41 -2.42 -6.56 -16.30
C VAL A 41 -3.33 -7.77 -16.07
N PRO A 42 -4.34 -8.00 -16.92
CA PRO A 42 -5.19 -9.16 -16.81
C PRO A 42 -4.42 -10.44 -17.13
N MET A 43 -4.56 -11.47 -16.30
CA MET A 43 -3.86 -12.74 -16.45
C MET A 43 -4.85 -13.89 -16.70
N SER A 44 -4.65 -14.65 -17.77
CA SER A 44 -5.43 -15.87 -18.04
C SER A 44 -4.82 -17.13 -17.41
N ARG A 45 -3.53 -17.10 -17.05
CA ARG A 45 -2.78 -18.22 -16.48
C ARG A 45 -2.14 -17.82 -15.14
N ALA A 46 -1.68 -18.82 -14.37
CA ALA A 46 -1.04 -18.58 -13.08
C ALA A 46 0.30 -17.83 -13.21
N GLN A 47 0.95 -17.93 -14.35
CA GLN A 47 2.20 -17.26 -14.64
C GLN A 47 2.10 -16.54 -15.99
N LEU A 48 2.56 -15.29 -16.03
CA LEU A 48 2.72 -14.49 -17.24
C LEU A 48 4.20 -14.11 -17.38
N ARG A 49 4.78 -14.35 -18.56
CA ARG A 49 6.14 -13.96 -18.90
C ARG A 49 6.12 -12.65 -19.68
N ILE A 50 6.91 -11.69 -19.23
CA ILE A 50 7.10 -10.39 -19.87
C ILE A 50 8.57 -10.27 -20.27
N PRO A 51 8.89 -10.08 -21.57
CA PRO A 51 10.26 -9.80 -21.99
C PRO A 51 10.68 -8.41 -21.54
N ALA A 52 11.87 -8.27 -20.98
CA ALA A 52 12.49 -7.01 -20.60
C ALA A 52 13.87 -6.88 -21.22
N GLU A 53 14.27 -5.68 -21.57
CA GLU A 53 15.62 -5.43 -22.08
C GLU A 53 16.64 -5.53 -20.96
N SER A 54 17.71 -6.28 -21.19
CA SER A 54 18.80 -6.52 -20.23
C SER A 54 20.12 -5.88 -20.67
N ALA A 55 20.27 -5.50 -21.94
CA ALA A 55 21.40 -4.75 -22.45
C ALA A 55 20.97 -3.87 -23.61
N LEU A 56 21.44 -2.62 -23.62
CA LEU A 56 21.22 -1.64 -24.67
C LEU A 56 22.36 -1.69 -25.70
N ALA A 57 22.01 -1.40 -26.96
CA ALA A 57 23.01 -1.23 -27.99
C ALA A 57 23.80 0.07 -27.76
N VAL A 58 25.10 0.01 -27.91
CA VAL A 58 26.01 1.15 -27.75
C VAL A 58 26.47 1.65 -29.11
N ALA A 59 26.30 2.96 -29.36
CA ALA A 59 26.85 3.62 -30.53
C ALA A 59 28.23 4.22 -30.21
N TYR A 60 29.09 4.30 -31.21
CA TYR A 60 30.42 4.89 -31.12
C TYR A 60 30.77 5.70 -32.36
N TRP A 61 31.65 6.66 -32.20
CA TRP A 61 32.17 7.45 -33.30
C TRP A 61 33.31 6.71 -34.01
N VAL A 62 33.23 6.62 -35.33
CA VAL A 62 34.29 6.04 -36.18
C VAL A 62 35.29 7.11 -36.49
N SER A 63 36.58 6.86 -36.25
CA SER A 63 37.64 7.78 -36.53
C SER A 63 38.19 7.60 -37.96
N GLY A 64 38.17 8.67 -38.76
CA GLY A 64 38.70 8.71 -40.10
C GLY A 64 37.89 7.94 -41.16
N ASP A 65 38.29 8.02 -42.42
CA ASP A 65 37.59 7.48 -43.58
C ASP A 65 37.68 5.91 -43.67
N THR A 66 38.65 5.34 -43.01
CA THR A 66 38.96 3.88 -43.02
C THR A 66 38.65 3.18 -41.71
N GLY A 67 38.02 3.87 -40.74
CA GLY A 67 37.70 3.29 -39.44
C GLY A 67 36.75 2.09 -39.54
N LEU A 68 37.05 1.02 -38.80
CA LEU A 68 36.24 -0.20 -38.74
C LEU A 68 34.99 0.04 -37.87
N LYS A 69 33.83 -0.35 -38.36
CA LYS A 69 32.58 -0.35 -37.64
C LYS A 69 32.49 -1.59 -36.74
N GLN A 70 32.36 -1.36 -35.44
CA GLN A 70 32.23 -2.43 -34.46
C GLN A 70 30.76 -2.82 -34.25
N THR A 71 30.53 -4.05 -33.81
CA THR A 71 29.18 -4.54 -33.51
C THR A 71 28.81 -4.25 -32.08
N SER A 72 27.57 -3.89 -31.85
CA SER A 72 26.95 -3.81 -30.54
C SER A 72 25.84 -4.85 -30.40
N LYS A 73 25.60 -5.36 -29.21
CA LYS A 73 24.60 -6.39 -28.92
C LYS A 73 23.55 -5.84 -27.96
N SER A 74 22.29 -5.96 -28.30
CA SER A 74 21.18 -5.87 -27.35
C SER A 74 20.83 -7.25 -26.81
N ALA A 75 20.37 -7.33 -25.59
CA ALA A 75 19.94 -8.57 -24.93
C ALA A 75 18.60 -8.38 -24.21
N TRP A 76 17.84 -9.46 -24.10
CA TRP A 76 16.57 -9.49 -23.39
C TRP A 76 16.61 -10.54 -22.30
N SER A 77 15.91 -10.25 -21.20
CA SER A 77 15.64 -11.18 -20.11
C SER A 77 14.13 -11.38 -19.96
N ASN A 78 13.73 -12.38 -19.19
CA ASN A 78 12.32 -12.64 -18.93
C ASN A 78 12.00 -12.26 -17.49
N LEU A 79 10.96 -11.48 -17.31
CA LEU A 79 10.31 -11.23 -16.03
C LEU A 79 9.04 -12.07 -15.92
N TYR A 80 8.76 -12.57 -14.73
CA TYR A 80 7.61 -13.41 -14.48
C TYR A 80 6.68 -12.77 -13.47
N LEU A 81 5.39 -12.69 -13.84
CA LEU A 81 4.29 -12.37 -12.94
C LEU A 81 3.70 -13.69 -12.47
N ASN A 82 3.81 -13.99 -11.19
CA ASN A 82 3.26 -15.20 -10.57
C ASN A 82 2.03 -14.84 -9.76
N ALA A 83 0.87 -15.40 -10.11
CA ALA A 83 -0.39 -15.13 -9.42
C ALA A 83 -0.50 -16.02 -8.19
N GLU A 84 -0.54 -15.39 -7.02
CA GLU A 84 -0.74 -16.01 -5.71
C GLU A 84 -2.15 -15.73 -5.19
N GLU A 85 -2.65 -16.62 -4.34
CA GLU A 85 -4.00 -16.53 -3.78
C GLU A 85 -3.98 -15.81 -2.43
N LEU A 86 -4.82 -14.80 -2.31
CA LEU A 86 -5.12 -14.11 -1.06
C LEU A 86 -6.55 -14.45 -0.67
N ALA A 87 -6.75 -14.93 0.56
CA ALA A 87 -8.05 -15.38 1.04
C ALA A 87 -8.32 -14.92 2.46
N VAL A 88 -9.59 -14.70 2.77
CA VAL A 88 -10.09 -14.44 4.11
C VAL A 88 -11.38 -15.20 4.33
N ILE A 89 -11.57 -15.76 5.53
CA ILE A 89 -12.78 -16.48 5.92
C ILE A 89 -13.26 -15.90 7.25
N VAL A 90 -14.56 -15.55 7.31
CA VAL A 90 -15.21 -15.07 8.53
C VAL A 90 -16.39 -15.97 8.84
N PRO A 91 -16.32 -16.78 9.91
CA PRO A 91 -17.44 -17.59 10.40
C PRO A 91 -18.34 -16.75 11.31
N VAL A 92 -19.65 -16.92 11.19
CA VAL A 92 -20.68 -16.27 12.02
C VAL A 92 -21.70 -17.33 12.45
N PRO A 93 -22.06 -17.45 13.74
CA PRO A 93 -23.11 -18.35 14.21
C PRO A 93 -24.49 -17.96 13.63
N GLU A 94 -25.30 -18.94 13.26
CA GLU A 94 -26.66 -18.70 12.71
C GLU A 94 -27.56 -18.00 13.75
N ASN A 95 -27.48 -18.38 15.01
CA ASN A 95 -28.24 -17.73 16.08
C ASN A 95 -27.97 -16.21 16.16
N VAL A 96 -26.73 -15.78 15.88
CA VAL A 96 -26.37 -14.34 15.87
C VAL A 96 -27.00 -13.65 14.66
N LEU A 97 -27.10 -14.36 13.53
CA LEU A 97 -27.74 -13.81 12.33
C LEU A 97 -29.26 -13.65 12.51
N ASP A 98 -29.89 -14.56 13.27
CA ASP A 98 -31.32 -14.55 13.55
C ASP A 98 -31.72 -13.53 14.62
N ASP A 99 -30.84 -13.32 15.63
CA ASP A 99 -31.13 -12.48 16.79
C ASP A 99 -30.81 -10.99 16.57
N VAL A 100 -30.06 -10.65 15.50
CA VAL A 100 -29.61 -9.26 15.26
C VAL A 100 -30.54 -8.56 14.28
N ASP A 101 -31.01 -7.37 14.64
CA ASP A 101 -31.86 -6.51 13.81
C ASP A 101 -31.13 -5.88 12.58
N PHE A 102 -29.82 -6.13 12.42
CA PHE A 102 -28.99 -5.57 11.36
C PHE A 102 -28.52 -6.63 10.38
N ASP A 103 -28.38 -6.25 9.10
CA ASP A 103 -27.72 -7.11 8.10
C ASP A 103 -26.20 -7.18 8.36
N ILE A 104 -25.77 -8.20 9.12
CA ILE A 104 -24.36 -8.45 9.45
C ILE A 104 -23.53 -8.62 8.17
N TRP A 105 -24.07 -9.23 7.13
CA TRP A 105 -23.34 -9.44 5.88
C TRP A 105 -23.06 -8.14 5.14
N ALA A 106 -23.98 -7.17 5.18
CA ALA A 106 -23.78 -5.84 4.63
C ALA A 106 -22.65 -5.09 5.35
N LEU A 107 -22.46 -5.34 6.66
CA LEU A 107 -21.39 -4.75 7.46
C LEU A 107 -20.03 -5.45 7.26
N ILE A 108 -20.02 -6.77 7.11
CA ILE A 108 -18.78 -7.56 6.97
C ILE A 108 -18.14 -7.41 5.58
N ARG A 109 -18.95 -7.36 4.52
CA ARG A 109 -18.44 -7.28 3.14
C ARG A 109 -17.41 -6.18 2.89
N PRO A 110 -17.64 -4.91 3.25
CA PRO A 110 -16.64 -3.86 3.05
C PRO A 110 -15.38 -4.09 3.88
N GLN A 111 -15.50 -4.64 5.09
CA GLN A 111 -14.35 -4.98 5.94
C GLN A 111 -13.47 -6.07 5.31
N LEU A 112 -14.07 -7.06 4.65
CA LEU A 112 -13.34 -8.10 3.94
C LEU A 112 -12.56 -7.55 2.74
N VAL A 113 -13.17 -6.62 1.99
CA VAL A 113 -12.51 -5.94 0.86
C VAL A 113 -11.33 -5.10 1.36
N GLU A 114 -11.53 -4.35 2.45
CA GLU A 114 -10.47 -3.56 3.07
C GLU A 114 -9.33 -4.44 3.59
N ALA A 115 -9.62 -5.56 4.24
CA ALA A 115 -8.62 -6.48 4.75
C ALA A 115 -7.75 -7.07 3.61
N ILE A 116 -8.35 -7.41 2.47
CA ILE A 116 -7.63 -7.89 1.28
C ILE A 116 -6.76 -6.77 0.69
N GLY A 117 -7.30 -5.56 0.55
CA GLY A 117 -6.54 -4.40 0.07
C GLY A 117 -5.35 -4.07 0.99
N HIS A 118 -5.57 -4.09 2.31
CA HIS A 118 -4.51 -3.86 3.30
C HIS A 118 -3.41 -4.93 3.22
N ALA A 119 -3.76 -6.21 3.12
CA ALA A 119 -2.78 -7.29 3.02
C ALA A 119 -1.98 -7.22 1.71
N LEU A 120 -2.63 -6.86 0.59
CA LEU A 120 -1.97 -6.64 -0.70
C LEU A 120 -0.98 -5.48 -0.64
N ASP A 121 -1.40 -4.33 -0.12
CA ASP A 121 -0.56 -3.13 0.01
C ASP A 121 0.62 -3.39 0.96
N ALA A 122 0.40 -4.06 2.10
CA ALA A 122 1.45 -4.42 3.06
C ALA A 122 2.51 -5.33 2.43
N ALA A 123 2.09 -6.29 1.61
CA ALA A 123 3.01 -7.18 0.90
C ALA A 123 3.82 -6.43 -0.17
N ILE A 124 3.17 -5.59 -0.99
CA ILE A 124 3.80 -4.88 -2.10
C ILE A 124 4.76 -3.79 -1.62
N PHE A 125 4.33 -2.95 -0.67
CA PHE A 125 5.15 -1.82 -0.23
C PHE A 125 6.20 -2.22 0.80
N PHE A 126 5.83 -3.01 1.81
CA PHE A 126 6.68 -3.27 2.97
C PHE A 126 7.19 -4.71 3.05
N GLY A 127 6.67 -5.64 2.25
CA GLY A 127 7.07 -7.05 2.27
C GLY A 127 6.48 -7.86 3.43
N THR A 128 5.45 -7.34 4.10
CA THR A 128 4.77 -8.07 5.16
C THR A 128 4.02 -9.26 4.56
N ASN A 129 4.41 -10.48 4.95
CA ASN A 129 3.83 -11.73 4.45
C ASN A 129 3.86 -11.85 2.92
N ILE A 130 4.87 -11.26 2.26
CA ILE A 130 5.01 -11.34 0.81
C ILE A 130 5.20 -12.79 0.35
N PRO A 131 4.51 -13.26 -0.70
CA PRO A 131 4.74 -14.58 -1.27
C PRO A 131 6.17 -14.73 -1.78
N ALA A 132 6.80 -15.89 -1.53
CA ALA A 132 8.19 -16.16 -1.95
C ALA A 132 8.40 -16.17 -3.49
N SER A 133 7.31 -16.30 -4.26
CA SER A 133 7.32 -16.26 -5.73
C SER A 133 7.34 -14.84 -6.30
N TRP A 134 7.09 -13.82 -5.47
CA TRP A 134 7.11 -12.41 -5.85
C TRP A 134 8.52 -11.81 -5.70
N PRO A 135 8.83 -10.71 -6.40
CA PRO A 135 10.06 -9.97 -6.18
C PRO A 135 10.07 -9.33 -4.80
N GLN A 136 11.21 -8.79 -4.41
CA GLN A 136 11.32 -8.00 -3.18
C GLN A 136 10.34 -6.82 -3.19
N ALA A 137 9.74 -6.51 -2.03
CA ALA A 137 8.83 -5.38 -1.88
C ALA A 137 9.54 -4.04 -2.13
N ILE A 138 8.76 -2.98 -2.38
CA ILE A 138 9.28 -1.69 -2.84
C ILE A 138 10.25 -1.06 -1.84
N VAL A 139 9.89 -0.97 -0.56
CA VAL A 139 10.76 -0.34 0.46
C VAL A 139 12.08 -1.11 0.64
N PRO A 140 12.07 -2.43 0.86
CA PRO A 140 13.32 -3.19 0.92
C PRO A 140 14.15 -3.14 -0.37
N ALA A 141 13.51 -3.14 -1.55
CA ALA A 141 14.22 -3.09 -2.83
C ALA A 141 14.87 -1.72 -3.07
N ALA A 142 14.16 -0.62 -2.75
CA ALA A 142 14.72 0.72 -2.80
C ALA A 142 15.90 0.88 -1.82
N THR A 143 15.79 0.29 -0.63
CA THR A 143 16.88 0.26 0.35
C THR A 143 18.11 -0.50 -0.18
N ALA A 144 17.89 -1.64 -0.84
CA ALA A 144 18.96 -2.42 -1.45
C ALA A 144 19.66 -1.68 -2.61
N ALA A 145 18.93 -0.85 -3.35
CA ALA A 145 19.45 0.01 -4.42
C ALA A 145 20.11 1.31 -3.88
N ALA A 146 20.08 1.55 -2.57
CA ALA A 146 20.52 2.77 -1.90
C ALA A 146 19.68 4.03 -2.23
N ASN A 147 18.44 3.86 -2.73
CA ASN A 147 17.49 4.93 -3.02
C ASN A 147 16.73 5.33 -1.75
N THR A 148 17.46 5.75 -0.73
CA THR A 148 16.89 6.09 0.57
C THR A 148 17.39 7.45 1.05
N THR A 149 16.51 8.21 1.67
CA THR A 149 16.80 9.49 2.32
C THR A 149 16.25 9.46 3.73
N ALA A 150 17.01 9.89 4.72
CA ALA A 150 16.50 10.06 6.08
C ALA A 150 15.96 11.48 6.24
N GLU A 151 14.83 11.62 6.93
CA GLU A 151 14.33 12.93 7.35
C GLU A 151 15.32 13.57 8.34
N GLY A 152 15.60 14.82 8.19
CA GLY A 152 16.51 15.52 9.09
C GLY A 152 16.93 16.92 8.63
N SER A 153 16.44 17.39 7.49
CA SER A 153 16.70 18.74 7.02
C SER A 153 16.10 19.79 7.96
N THR A 154 16.91 20.82 8.28
CA THR A 154 16.47 21.94 9.10
C THR A 154 15.62 22.94 8.30
N ALA A 155 14.90 23.82 8.97
CA ALA A 155 14.17 24.91 8.32
C ALA A 155 15.07 25.79 7.43
N ALA A 156 16.37 25.93 7.78
CA ALA A 156 17.36 26.69 7.00
C ALA A 156 17.66 26.02 5.64
N THR A 157 17.52 24.72 5.54
CA THR A 157 17.77 23.92 4.31
C THR A 157 16.49 23.53 3.60
N GLY A 158 15.33 24.02 4.02
CA GLY A 158 14.03 23.71 3.39
C GLY A 158 13.20 22.66 4.12
N GLY A 159 13.71 22.07 5.22
CA GLY A 159 12.96 21.10 6.05
C GLY A 159 12.52 19.86 5.28
N ILE A 160 11.35 19.36 5.60
CA ILE A 160 10.77 18.13 5.01
C ILE A 160 10.63 18.19 3.48
N LEU A 161 10.43 19.36 2.89
CA LEU A 161 10.35 19.51 1.44
C LEU A 161 11.69 19.22 0.78
N ASN A 162 12.81 19.65 1.40
CA ASN A 162 14.14 19.31 0.92
C ASN A 162 14.40 17.80 1.03
N ASP A 163 13.97 17.15 2.10
CA ASP A 163 14.14 15.69 2.26
C ASP A 163 13.38 14.91 1.18
N ILE A 164 12.16 15.36 0.84
CA ILE A 164 11.39 14.80 -0.28
C ILE A 164 12.13 15.03 -1.61
N SER A 165 12.66 16.24 -1.85
CA SER A 165 13.42 16.54 -3.07
C SER A 165 14.68 15.69 -3.18
N LEU A 166 15.38 15.43 -2.08
CA LEU A 166 16.53 14.53 -2.07
C LEU A 166 16.13 13.09 -2.39
N ALA A 167 14.99 12.62 -1.86
CA ALA A 167 14.46 11.28 -2.18
C ALA A 167 14.09 11.18 -3.67
N MET A 168 13.51 12.23 -4.26
CA MET A 168 13.26 12.29 -5.71
C MET A 168 14.55 12.23 -6.50
N GLY A 169 15.56 13.00 -6.08
CA GLY A 169 16.88 13.05 -6.72
C GLY A 169 17.58 11.69 -6.79
N THR A 170 17.34 10.77 -5.84
CA THR A 170 17.88 9.40 -5.94
C THR A 170 17.25 8.61 -7.10
N VAL A 171 15.96 8.78 -7.33
CA VAL A 171 15.22 8.11 -8.42
C VAL A 171 15.61 8.72 -9.78
N GLU A 172 15.74 10.04 -9.83
CA GLU A 172 16.16 10.78 -11.04
C GLU A 172 17.60 10.43 -11.43
N ALA A 173 18.50 10.22 -10.46
CA ALA A 173 19.85 9.75 -10.72
C ALA A 173 19.92 8.37 -11.36
N ASP A 174 18.90 7.56 -11.16
CA ASP A 174 18.73 6.25 -11.80
C ASP A 174 18.10 6.33 -13.20
N GLY A 175 17.71 7.54 -13.65
CA GLY A 175 17.10 7.81 -14.95
C GLY A 175 15.60 7.55 -15.01
N PHE A 176 14.89 7.67 -13.89
CA PHE A 176 13.43 7.60 -13.81
C PHE A 176 12.85 8.94 -13.42
N ASP A 177 11.67 9.27 -13.95
CA ASP A 177 10.94 10.48 -13.58
C ASP A 177 9.93 10.17 -12.46
N CYS A 178 9.93 10.97 -11.40
CA CYS A 178 8.95 10.83 -10.33
C CYS A 178 7.58 11.35 -10.79
N ASN A 179 6.58 10.48 -10.79
CA ASN A 179 5.21 10.82 -11.22
C ASN A 179 4.17 10.75 -10.11
N GLY A 180 4.57 10.37 -8.89
CA GLY A 180 3.69 10.28 -7.75
C GLY A 180 4.42 10.04 -6.43
N MET A 181 3.67 10.17 -5.35
CA MET A 181 4.13 9.89 -3.99
C MET A 181 3.04 9.16 -3.20
N ILE A 182 3.45 8.18 -2.40
CA ILE A 182 2.63 7.58 -1.34
C ILE A 182 3.26 7.96 -0.02
N ALA A 183 2.47 8.43 0.93
CA ALA A 183 2.99 8.90 2.21
C ALA A 183 2.12 8.48 3.40
N ALA A 184 2.75 8.34 4.56
CA ALA A 184 2.06 8.18 5.81
C ALA A 184 1.21 9.41 6.14
N ARG A 185 0.09 9.23 6.83
CA ARG A 185 -0.80 10.34 7.20
C ARG A 185 -0.14 11.34 8.16
N THR A 186 0.90 10.92 8.89
CA THR A 186 1.74 11.78 9.73
C THR A 186 2.42 12.88 8.95
N LEU A 187 2.84 12.59 7.71
CA LEU A 187 3.49 13.55 6.82
C LEU A 187 2.60 14.76 6.50
N LYS A 188 1.25 14.60 6.48
CA LYS A 188 0.33 15.73 6.29
C LYS A 188 0.54 16.87 7.30
N GLY A 189 0.76 16.50 8.57
CA GLY A 189 1.03 17.47 9.62
C GLY A 189 2.37 18.18 9.43
N LYS A 190 3.40 17.43 9.04
CA LYS A 190 4.75 17.96 8.79
C LYS A 190 4.74 18.93 7.60
N LEU A 191 4.08 18.56 6.49
CA LEU A 191 3.95 19.41 5.31
C LEU A 191 3.20 20.73 5.61
N ARG A 192 2.08 20.68 6.35
CA ARG A 192 1.36 21.88 6.76
C ARG A 192 2.15 22.77 7.70
N ASN A 193 3.05 22.20 8.49
CA ASN A 193 3.90 22.92 9.44
C ASN A 193 5.26 23.32 8.87
N ALA A 194 5.56 22.96 7.61
CA ALA A 194 6.81 23.35 6.96
C ALA A 194 6.91 24.88 6.88
N ARG A 195 7.95 25.46 7.49
CA ARG A 195 8.21 26.90 7.56
C ARG A 195 9.65 27.18 7.18
N SER A 196 9.86 28.35 6.55
CA SER A 196 11.18 28.91 6.38
C SER A 196 11.74 29.44 7.72
N THR A 197 12.99 29.79 7.76
CA THR A 197 13.62 30.48 8.92
C THR A 197 12.95 31.82 9.27
N THR A 198 12.28 32.45 8.30
CA THR A 198 11.51 33.71 8.47
C THR A 198 10.07 33.47 8.91
N GLY A 199 9.63 32.19 9.04
CA GLY A 199 8.30 31.82 9.47
C GLY A 199 7.26 31.73 8.33
N GLU A 200 7.66 31.95 7.09
CA GLU A 200 6.80 31.79 5.92
C GLU A 200 6.50 30.30 5.68
N GLN A 201 5.29 30.00 5.28
CA GLN A 201 4.88 28.64 4.96
C GLN A 201 5.50 28.21 3.64
N LEU A 202 6.26 27.10 3.68
CA LEU A 202 6.81 26.46 2.48
C LEU A 202 5.76 25.56 1.85
N GLY A 203 5.66 25.56 0.51
CA GLY A 203 4.69 24.74 -0.21
C GLY A 203 3.22 25.20 -0.10
N ALA A 204 2.98 26.46 0.24
CA ALA A 204 1.64 27.02 0.37
C ALA A 204 0.86 27.02 -0.96
N GLU A 205 1.55 27.03 -2.09
CA GLU A 205 0.94 27.01 -3.42
C GLU A 205 0.35 25.65 -3.79
N ASP A 206 0.92 24.56 -3.24
CA ASP A 206 0.44 23.19 -3.42
C ASP A 206 -0.56 22.74 -2.33
N SER A 207 -0.69 23.51 -1.25
CA SER A 207 -1.70 23.24 -0.23
C SER A 207 -3.03 23.87 -0.65
N GLY A 208 -3.99 23.04 -1.03
CA GLY A 208 -5.32 23.49 -1.42
C GLY A 208 -5.96 24.49 -0.44
N SER A 209 -6.80 25.39 -0.96
CA SER A 209 -7.44 26.48 -0.24
C SER A 209 -8.37 25.98 0.88
N GLY A 210 -7.93 26.04 2.13
CA GLY A 210 -8.76 25.76 3.31
C GLY A 210 -7.98 25.22 4.51
N ALA A 211 -8.43 25.54 5.72
CA ALA A 211 -7.79 25.17 6.99
C ALA A 211 -7.61 23.66 7.23
N ASN A 212 -8.29 22.82 6.46
CA ASN A 212 -8.24 21.35 6.54
C ASN A 212 -7.66 20.68 5.28
N ALA A 213 -7.24 21.46 4.29
CA ALA A 213 -6.63 20.88 3.09
C ALA A 213 -5.27 20.27 3.44
N ALA A 214 -5.18 18.96 3.29
CA ALA A 214 -3.89 18.30 3.21
C ALA A 214 -3.31 18.61 1.83
N PRO A 215 -2.01 18.79 1.68
CA PRO A 215 -1.43 18.91 0.36
C PRO A 215 -1.69 17.61 -0.41
N ASP A 216 -2.50 17.71 -1.47
CA ASP A 216 -2.78 16.60 -2.37
C ASP A 216 -1.70 16.47 -3.45
N ALA A 217 -0.80 17.44 -3.55
CA ALA A 217 0.36 17.46 -4.41
C ALA A 217 1.58 18.06 -3.70
N VAL A 218 2.77 17.56 -4.02
CA VAL A 218 4.07 18.10 -3.64
C VAL A 218 4.94 18.11 -4.88
N TYR A 219 5.55 19.26 -5.22
CA TYR A 219 6.31 19.45 -6.47
C TYR A 219 5.49 19.02 -7.71
N SER A 220 4.20 19.38 -7.75
CA SER A 220 3.25 18.98 -8.81
C SER A 220 2.99 17.47 -8.92
N MET A 221 3.57 16.66 -8.04
CA MET A 221 3.27 15.22 -7.97
C MET A 221 2.05 14.95 -7.07
N PRO A 222 1.10 14.13 -7.50
CA PRO A 222 -0.02 13.72 -6.66
C PRO A 222 0.47 12.89 -5.47
N VAL A 223 -0.03 13.22 -4.28
CA VAL A 223 0.28 12.48 -3.05
C VAL A 223 -0.93 11.65 -2.64
N ARG A 224 -0.73 10.35 -2.46
CA ARG A 224 -1.74 9.46 -1.89
C ARG A 224 -1.37 9.07 -0.47
N TYR A 225 -2.41 9.01 0.37
CA TYR A 225 -2.28 8.61 1.77
C TYR A 225 -3.07 7.33 1.97
N PRO A 226 -2.42 6.16 1.86
CA PRO A 226 -3.10 4.88 1.91
C PRO A 226 -3.68 4.56 3.29
N MET A 227 -4.21 3.36 3.42
CA MET A 227 -4.94 2.85 4.58
C MET A 227 -4.30 3.15 5.93
N ARG A 228 -5.15 3.27 6.93
CA ARG A 228 -4.73 3.38 8.34
C ARG A 228 -4.03 2.08 8.77
N GLY A 229 -2.93 2.22 9.52
CA GLY A 229 -2.20 1.07 10.06
C GLY A 229 -1.30 0.34 9.05
N LEU A 230 -1.22 0.78 7.79
CA LEU A 230 -0.35 0.18 6.79
C LEU A 230 1.13 0.49 7.05
N TRP A 231 1.43 1.71 7.48
CA TRP A 231 2.79 2.21 7.61
C TRP A 231 3.47 1.66 8.86
N PRO A 232 4.72 1.17 8.75
CA PRO A 232 5.53 0.81 9.90
C PRO A 232 5.83 2.05 10.75
N THR A 233 6.01 1.86 12.05
CA THR A 233 6.31 2.91 13.02
C THR A 233 7.66 2.65 13.66
N GLY A 234 8.35 3.74 14.05
CA GLY A 234 9.65 3.67 14.73
C GLY A 234 10.76 4.36 13.96
N THR A 235 11.93 4.48 14.58
CA THR A 235 13.13 5.07 13.98
C THR A 235 13.53 4.28 12.73
N GLY A 236 13.83 4.99 11.65
CA GLY A 236 14.21 4.37 10.38
C GLY A 236 13.05 3.71 9.61
N ALA A 237 11.80 3.83 10.08
CA ALA A 237 10.64 3.35 9.33
C ALA A 237 10.39 4.24 8.09
N ALA A 238 9.86 3.63 7.01
CA ALA A 238 9.49 4.39 5.83
C ALA A 238 8.32 5.34 6.14
N GLU A 239 8.41 6.60 5.71
CA GLU A 239 7.36 7.60 5.87
C GLU A 239 6.75 8.00 4.53
N ALA A 240 7.54 8.00 3.45
CA ALA A 240 7.05 8.23 2.10
C ALA A 240 7.81 7.38 1.08
N ILE A 241 7.13 7.09 -0.02
CA ILE A 241 7.67 6.42 -1.20
C ILE A 241 7.41 7.36 -2.37
N VAL A 242 8.46 7.76 -3.07
CA VAL A 242 8.40 8.58 -4.29
C VAL A 242 8.90 7.77 -5.47
N GLY A 243 8.45 8.06 -6.68
CA GLY A 243 9.00 7.40 -7.86
C GLY A 243 8.08 7.32 -9.05
N ASP A 244 8.43 6.43 -9.97
CA ASP A 244 7.66 6.16 -11.18
C ASP A 244 6.70 4.96 -10.97
N PHE A 245 5.46 5.27 -10.61
CA PHE A 245 4.42 4.27 -10.39
C PHE A 245 3.97 3.54 -11.65
N THR A 246 4.32 4.05 -12.84
CA THR A 246 4.02 3.36 -14.10
C THR A 246 4.87 2.09 -14.29
N GLN A 247 6.00 1.99 -13.57
CA GLN A 247 6.86 0.81 -13.58
C GLN A 247 6.32 -0.32 -12.69
N GLY A 248 5.38 -0.05 -11.79
CA GLY A 248 4.73 -1.09 -11.00
C GLY A 248 3.69 -1.86 -11.83
N LEU A 249 3.75 -3.19 -11.81
CA LEU A 249 2.81 -4.06 -12.50
C LEU A 249 2.07 -4.94 -11.49
N ILE A 250 0.74 -4.91 -11.53
CA ILE A 250 -0.12 -5.83 -10.79
C ILE A 250 -0.85 -6.73 -11.78
N GLY A 251 -0.58 -8.02 -11.72
CA GLY A 251 -1.33 -9.03 -12.46
C GLY A 251 -2.63 -9.38 -11.73
N VAL A 252 -3.77 -9.22 -12.39
CA VAL A 252 -5.06 -9.63 -11.86
C VAL A 252 -5.49 -10.90 -12.59
N ARG A 253 -5.43 -12.05 -11.91
CA ARG A 253 -5.89 -13.33 -12.46
C ARG A 253 -7.34 -13.61 -12.09
N GLN A 254 -7.72 -13.33 -10.85
CA GLN A 254 -9.05 -13.50 -10.32
C GLN A 254 -9.37 -12.33 -9.40
N ASP A 255 -10.43 -11.64 -9.74
CA ASP A 255 -10.97 -10.58 -8.91
C ASP A 255 -11.65 -11.18 -7.66
N LEU A 256 -12.10 -10.32 -6.75
CA LEU A 256 -12.75 -10.70 -5.51
C LEU A 256 -13.93 -11.64 -5.74
N THR A 257 -13.84 -12.87 -5.24
CA THR A 257 -14.89 -13.88 -5.33
C THR A 257 -15.41 -14.21 -3.94
N PHE A 258 -16.70 -13.99 -3.73
CA PHE A 258 -17.38 -14.28 -2.48
C PHE A 258 -18.06 -15.66 -2.56
N LYS A 259 -17.87 -16.50 -1.53
CA LYS A 259 -18.51 -17.79 -1.40
C LYS A 259 -19.02 -17.98 0.02
N ILE A 260 -20.31 -18.33 0.15
CA ILE A 260 -20.92 -18.72 1.42
C ILE A 260 -20.64 -20.22 1.64
N LEU A 261 -20.23 -20.56 2.84
CA LEU A 261 -19.94 -21.92 3.30
C LEU A 261 -20.83 -22.24 4.50
N ASP A 262 -21.58 -23.32 4.41
CA ASP A 262 -22.51 -23.82 5.43
C ASP A 262 -22.09 -25.17 6.03
N GLN A 263 -21.29 -25.96 5.32
CA GLN A 263 -20.92 -27.34 5.68
C GLN A 263 -19.40 -27.55 5.60
N ALA A 264 -18.61 -26.55 5.98
CA ALA A 264 -17.16 -26.65 5.95
C ALA A 264 -16.57 -26.88 7.35
N VAL A 265 -15.41 -27.53 7.38
CA VAL A 265 -14.57 -27.60 8.57
C VAL A 265 -13.40 -26.62 8.38
N ILE A 266 -13.22 -25.71 9.33
CA ILE A 266 -12.15 -24.73 9.33
C ILE A 266 -11.08 -25.21 10.33
N THR A 267 -9.86 -25.38 9.83
CA THR A 267 -8.69 -25.79 10.61
C THR A 267 -7.72 -24.64 10.77
N ASP A 268 -6.92 -24.67 11.82
CA ASP A 268 -5.78 -23.76 12.00
C ASP A 268 -4.58 -24.16 11.11
N GLY A 269 -3.49 -23.37 11.19
CA GLY A 269 -2.25 -23.64 10.46
C GLY A 269 -1.52 -24.93 10.86
N SER A 270 -1.90 -25.56 11.97
CA SER A 270 -1.39 -26.86 12.44
C SER A 270 -2.26 -28.03 12.02
N GLY A 271 -3.42 -27.76 11.39
CA GLY A 271 -4.40 -28.77 10.98
C GLY A 271 -5.40 -29.16 12.06
N ALA A 272 -5.38 -28.49 13.23
CA ALA A 272 -6.37 -28.72 14.28
C ALA A 272 -7.71 -28.06 13.88
N VAL A 273 -8.84 -28.76 14.10
CA VAL A 273 -10.16 -28.25 13.81
C VAL A 273 -10.49 -27.12 14.80
N GLN A 274 -10.72 -25.90 14.27
CA GLN A 274 -11.17 -24.76 15.06
C GLN A 274 -12.70 -24.61 15.02
N PHE A 275 -13.29 -24.72 13.81
CA PHE A 275 -14.72 -24.62 13.63
C PHE A 275 -15.21 -25.74 12.71
N ASN A 276 -16.29 -26.39 13.12
CA ASN A 276 -17.06 -27.30 12.27
C ASN A 276 -18.43 -26.68 12.05
N LEU A 277 -18.60 -26.02 10.89
CA LEU A 277 -19.76 -25.19 10.62
C LEU A 277 -21.07 -25.96 10.78
N ALA A 278 -21.12 -27.22 10.29
CA ALA A 278 -22.33 -28.05 10.36
C ALA A 278 -22.67 -28.54 11.78
N GLN A 279 -21.69 -28.67 12.69
CA GLN A 279 -21.93 -29.13 14.07
C GLN A 279 -22.15 -27.97 15.04
N GLN A 280 -21.74 -26.76 14.65
CA GLN A 280 -21.79 -25.57 15.49
C GLN A 280 -22.84 -24.58 15.01
N ASP A 281 -23.67 -24.96 14.03
CA ASP A 281 -24.70 -24.12 13.40
C ASP A 281 -24.13 -22.74 13.01
N MET A 282 -23.10 -22.77 12.14
CA MET A 282 -22.38 -21.57 11.70
C MET A 282 -22.37 -21.46 10.18
N VAL A 283 -22.41 -20.23 9.70
CA VAL A 283 -22.20 -19.86 8.29
C VAL A 283 -20.94 -19.05 8.16
N ALA A 284 -20.10 -19.35 7.17
CA ALA A 284 -18.91 -18.58 6.91
C ALA A 284 -18.95 -17.94 5.52
N VAL A 285 -18.42 -16.70 5.41
CA VAL A 285 -18.13 -16.08 4.11
C VAL A 285 -16.63 -16.19 3.86
N ARG A 286 -16.29 -16.77 2.72
CA ARG A 286 -14.94 -16.81 2.18
C ARG A 286 -14.81 -15.84 1.01
N VAL A 287 -13.79 -14.98 1.07
CA VAL A 287 -13.40 -14.13 -0.06
C VAL A 287 -12.04 -14.58 -0.53
N THR A 288 -11.89 -14.74 -1.84
CA THR A 288 -10.63 -15.10 -2.47
C THR A 288 -10.35 -14.18 -3.64
N ALA A 289 -9.09 -13.80 -3.82
CA ALA A 289 -8.58 -13.07 -4.97
C ALA A 289 -7.21 -13.62 -5.36
N ARG A 290 -6.80 -13.42 -6.61
CA ARG A 290 -5.48 -13.89 -7.08
C ARG A 290 -4.78 -12.76 -7.80
N PHE A 291 -3.67 -12.31 -7.19
CA PHE A 291 -2.85 -11.21 -7.66
C PHE A 291 -1.42 -11.67 -7.94
N ALA A 292 -0.75 -10.94 -8.81
CA ALA A 292 0.68 -11.03 -9.06
C ALA A 292 1.30 -9.64 -8.95
N PHE A 293 2.56 -9.55 -8.57
CA PHE A 293 3.29 -8.29 -8.48
C PHE A 293 4.65 -8.40 -9.14
N GLN A 294 5.07 -7.34 -9.84
CA GLN A 294 6.40 -7.21 -10.42
C GLN A 294 6.76 -5.74 -10.65
N VAL A 295 8.04 -5.42 -10.49
CA VAL A 295 8.64 -4.16 -10.91
C VAL A 295 9.67 -4.45 -11.99
N PRO A 296 9.42 -4.07 -13.25
CA PRO A 296 10.30 -4.39 -14.39
C PRO A 296 11.72 -3.86 -14.26
N ASN A 297 11.91 -2.72 -13.59
CA ASN A 297 13.22 -2.04 -13.44
C ASN A 297 13.98 -1.97 -14.78
N PRO A 298 13.44 -1.27 -15.80
CA PRO A 298 14.04 -1.23 -17.14
C PRO A 298 15.44 -0.60 -17.11
N LEU A 299 16.29 -1.03 -18.05
CA LEU A 299 17.64 -0.52 -18.16
C LEU A 299 17.66 0.95 -18.57
N THR A 300 18.43 1.76 -17.84
CA THR A 300 18.68 3.18 -18.13
C THR A 300 20.15 3.40 -18.51
N TYR A 301 20.45 4.49 -19.23
CA TYR A 301 21.83 4.87 -19.53
C TYR A 301 22.53 5.51 -18.31
N ASP A 302 21.77 6.15 -17.43
CA ASP A 302 22.29 6.84 -16.26
C ASP A 302 22.81 5.87 -15.22
N GLN A 303 22.07 4.76 -14.99
CA GLN A 303 22.50 3.70 -14.06
C GLN A 303 22.38 2.30 -14.73
N PRO A 304 23.46 1.82 -15.38
CA PRO A 304 23.43 0.53 -16.06
C PRO A 304 23.43 -0.67 -15.11
N VAL A 305 23.82 -0.50 -13.84
CA VAL A 305 23.89 -1.58 -12.85
C VAL A 305 22.52 -1.81 -12.25
N ALA A 306 21.89 -2.96 -12.56
CA ALA A 306 20.54 -3.31 -12.11
C ALA A 306 20.39 -3.34 -10.57
N ALA A 307 21.42 -3.69 -9.83
CA ALA A 307 21.40 -3.77 -8.37
C ALA A 307 21.39 -2.38 -7.68
N SER A 308 21.86 -1.34 -8.38
CA SER A 308 21.94 0.03 -7.88
C SER A 308 20.90 0.94 -8.53
N ARG A 309 19.98 0.40 -9.30
CA ARG A 309 18.93 1.13 -10.01
C ARG A 309 17.57 0.65 -9.54
N TYR A 310 16.70 1.58 -9.17
CA TYR A 310 15.32 1.24 -8.82
C TYR A 310 14.38 2.43 -9.06
N PRO A 311 13.17 2.21 -9.61
CA PRO A 311 12.25 3.31 -9.97
C PRO A 311 11.55 3.96 -8.78
N PHE A 312 11.89 3.58 -7.55
CA PHE A 312 11.31 4.16 -6.34
C PHE A 312 12.40 4.56 -5.35
N GLY A 313 12.19 5.69 -4.67
CA GLY A 313 12.97 6.18 -3.54
C GLY A 313 12.12 6.19 -2.28
N VAL A 314 12.76 6.08 -1.13
CA VAL A 314 12.09 6.01 0.18
C VAL A 314 12.61 7.09 1.11
N LEU A 315 11.69 7.82 1.72
CA LEU A 315 11.97 8.73 2.82
C LEU A 315 11.73 7.98 4.14
N HIS A 316 12.74 7.95 4.99
CA HIS A 316 12.71 7.29 6.30
C HIS A 316 12.57 8.29 7.43
N LEU A 317 11.87 7.89 8.49
CA LEU A 317 11.87 8.60 9.78
C LEU A 317 13.28 8.65 10.36
N PRO A 318 13.62 9.73 11.10
CA PRO A 318 14.93 9.90 11.72
C PRO A 318 15.26 8.85 12.78
#